data_615b6af339b1f03720dc15d04b7d94c4
#
_entry.id   615b6af339b1f03720dc15d04b7d94c4
#
_cell.length_a   1.000
_cell.length_b   1.000
_cell.length_c   1.000
_cell.angle_alpha   90.00
_cell.angle_beta   90.00
_cell.angle_gamma   90.00
#
_symmetry.space_group_name_H-M   'P 1'
#
loop_
_entity.id
_entity.type
_entity.pdbx_description
1 polymer ?
#
loop_
_entity_poly.entity_id
_entity_poly.type
_entity_poly.pdbx_seq_one_letter_code
_entity_poly.pdbx_strand_id
1 'polypeptide(L)'
;MTNGKIIFMPLGGAQEVGASCYFLKLGENNLLLDCGCGSTRGIRFAPKFSALLQTPYLQDFHQVSHVILSHAHLDHSAALPDFLELNERAAVYMTDLSREILSAQLEDRFARMEGNISSVAFLQKIPLPSLKISFHQAGHIPGAMMTLINFRGKNILYTGDYSTFPTQLVGAALLPDVKIDILILCGLHARHPNYRRFGDTDSALQKILRRISYALRRGKSVYCQVTQISKGVELITLINKFLPDAEIFIDERVMRIVRRFENVRIPIMSEKNHPLSILPRAPCVILSTMLPPLRSGLDILNGDFSLHDDFAATVDFVRRVNPKTCVVVHSPPDKLFHADSTLEQVLINDPDSRTSFIFPNTGEPFEL
;
A
#
# COMPACT_ATOMS: atom_id res chain seq x y z
N MET A 1 -30.07 1.93 -18.52
CA MET A 1 -28.97 1.86 -19.48
C MET A 1 -27.77 2.61 -18.93
N THR A 2 -26.74 1.88 -18.46
CA THR A 2 -25.51 2.44 -17.84
C THR A 2 -24.41 2.72 -18.86
N ASN A 3 -24.76 2.73 -20.15
CA ASN A 3 -23.83 2.75 -21.27
C ASN A 3 -23.07 4.09 -21.35
N GLY A 4 -21.95 4.20 -20.64
CA GLY A 4 -21.09 5.40 -20.61
C GLY A 4 -20.82 5.99 -19.22
N LYS A 5 -21.57 5.55 -18.21
CA LYS A 5 -21.40 6.01 -16.84
C LYS A 5 -20.19 5.35 -16.17
N ILE A 6 -19.55 6.11 -15.31
CA ILE A 6 -18.49 5.65 -14.40
C ILE A 6 -19.10 5.64 -13.01
N ILE A 7 -19.28 4.46 -12.40
CA ILE A 7 -19.80 4.33 -11.04
C ILE A 7 -18.69 3.86 -10.13
N PHE A 8 -18.50 4.53 -9.01
CA PHE A 8 -17.56 4.16 -7.96
C PHE A 8 -18.32 3.87 -6.67
N MET A 9 -17.90 2.82 -5.96
CA MET A 9 -18.48 2.44 -4.67
C MET A 9 -17.43 1.83 -3.77
N PRO A 10 -17.04 2.49 -2.67
CA PRO A 10 -16.20 1.85 -1.66
C PRO A 10 -16.97 0.75 -0.94
N LEU A 11 -16.38 -0.44 -0.85
CA LEU A 11 -16.89 -1.55 -0.03
C LEU A 11 -16.24 -1.57 1.35
N GLY A 12 -15.16 -0.83 1.50
CA GLY A 12 -14.37 -0.56 2.69
C GLY A 12 -13.28 0.43 2.32
N GLY A 13 -12.48 0.89 3.29
CA GLY A 13 -11.34 1.76 3.05
C GLY A 13 -11.68 3.16 2.55
N ALA A 14 -12.89 3.66 2.76
CA ALA A 14 -13.29 5.00 2.38
C ALA A 14 -12.70 6.04 3.36
N GLN A 15 -13.39 6.30 4.45
CA GLN A 15 -12.98 7.20 5.53
C GLN A 15 -12.38 6.44 6.72
N GLU A 16 -11.58 5.41 6.42
CA GLU A 16 -10.93 4.55 7.40
C GLU A 16 -9.62 4.01 6.83
N VAL A 17 -8.74 3.53 7.69
CA VAL A 17 -7.56 2.76 7.29
C VAL A 17 -7.91 1.28 7.30
N GLY A 18 -7.55 0.58 6.24
CA GLY A 18 -7.83 -0.85 6.08
C GLY A 18 -9.14 -1.14 5.35
N ALA A 19 -9.36 -2.42 5.04
CA ALA A 19 -10.45 -2.92 4.21
C ALA A 19 -10.54 -2.25 2.82
N SER A 20 -9.41 -1.79 2.27
CA SER A 20 -9.37 -1.13 0.96
C SER A 20 -9.95 -2.05 -0.10
N CYS A 21 -11.12 -1.68 -0.62
CA CYS A 21 -11.82 -2.44 -1.64
C CYS A 21 -12.83 -1.52 -2.35
N TYR A 22 -12.60 -1.26 -3.63
CA TYR A 22 -13.36 -0.26 -4.36
C TYR A 22 -13.94 -0.86 -5.64
N PHE A 23 -15.25 -0.87 -5.74
CA PHE A 23 -15.95 -1.26 -6.96
C PHE A 23 -15.95 -0.11 -7.96
N LEU A 24 -15.53 -0.40 -9.18
CA LEU A 24 -15.52 0.53 -10.30
C LEU A 24 -16.24 -0.09 -11.49
N LYS A 25 -17.37 0.51 -11.85
CA LYS A 25 -18.13 0.13 -13.06
C LYS A 25 -17.85 1.11 -14.19
N LEU A 26 -17.43 0.57 -15.32
CA LEU A 26 -17.07 1.31 -16.54
C LEU A 26 -17.86 0.75 -17.72
N GLY A 27 -19.08 1.26 -17.93
CA GLY A 27 -20.02 0.65 -18.86
C GLY A 27 -20.37 -0.78 -18.43
N GLU A 28 -20.00 -1.77 -19.25
CA GLU A 28 -20.23 -3.20 -18.93
C GLU A 28 -19.09 -3.84 -18.13
N ASN A 29 -17.96 -3.14 -17.97
CA ASN A 29 -16.84 -3.68 -17.19
C ASN A 29 -17.04 -3.38 -15.71
N ASN A 30 -16.92 -4.40 -14.86
CA ASN A 30 -16.97 -4.30 -13.42
C ASN A 30 -15.65 -4.77 -12.84
N LEU A 31 -14.96 -3.88 -12.12
CA LEU A 31 -13.65 -4.09 -11.56
C LEU A 31 -13.70 -3.93 -10.03
N LEU A 32 -12.83 -4.63 -9.32
CA LEU A 32 -12.43 -4.27 -7.96
C LEU A 32 -11.00 -3.72 -7.99
N LEU A 33 -10.80 -2.59 -7.32
CA LEU A 33 -9.50 -2.02 -7.01
C LEU A 33 -9.21 -2.34 -5.55
N ASP A 34 -8.21 -3.17 -5.32
CA ASP A 34 -7.88 -3.81 -4.06
C ASP A 34 -8.99 -4.69 -3.45
N CYS A 35 -8.62 -5.50 -2.47
CA CYS A 35 -9.51 -6.42 -1.76
C CYS A 35 -8.91 -6.74 -0.38
N GLY A 36 -8.83 -5.75 0.50
CA GLY A 36 -8.16 -5.81 1.79
C GLY A 36 -9.07 -6.12 2.95
N CYS A 37 -8.47 -6.47 4.10
CA CYS A 37 -9.17 -6.57 5.39
C CYS A 37 -8.90 -5.33 6.24
N GLY A 38 -9.90 -4.90 6.98
CA GLY A 38 -9.70 -3.96 8.09
C GLY A 38 -9.41 -4.68 9.39
N SER A 39 -8.98 -3.92 10.41
CA SER A 39 -8.80 -4.43 11.76
C SER A 39 -9.23 -3.40 12.79
N THR A 40 -10.09 -3.81 13.70
CA THR A 40 -10.49 -2.98 14.85
C THR A 40 -10.23 -3.75 16.13
N ARG A 41 -9.39 -3.21 17.02
CA ARG A 41 -9.00 -3.86 18.28
C ARG A 41 -8.48 -5.29 18.10
N GLY A 42 -7.74 -5.54 17.00
CA GLY A 42 -7.19 -6.85 16.67
C GLY A 42 -8.18 -7.83 16.01
N ILE A 43 -9.46 -7.46 15.87
CA ILE A 43 -10.46 -8.25 15.15
C ILE A 43 -10.45 -7.82 13.68
N ARG A 44 -10.19 -8.77 12.79
CA ARG A 44 -10.24 -8.54 11.34
C ARG A 44 -11.67 -8.53 10.83
N PHE A 45 -11.94 -7.69 9.85
CA PHE A 45 -13.20 -7.67 9.11
C PHE A 45 -12.95 -7.51 7.61
N ALA A 46 -13.81 -8.11 6.81
CA ALA A 46 -13.78 -8.02 5.36
C ALA A 46 -14.57 -6.81 4.86
N PRO A 47 -14.36 -6.38 3.60
CA PRO A 47 -15.20 -5.40 2.93
C PRO A 47 -16.67 -5.85 2.88
N LYS A 48 -17.57 -4.90 2.73
CA LYS A 48 -19.04 -5.15 2.67
C LYS A 48 -19.45 -5.62 1.27
N PHE A 49 -18.97 -6.80 0.81
CA PHE A 49 -19.26 -7.31 -0.53
C PHE A 49 -20.77 -7.37 -0.83
N SER A 50 -21.59 -7.80 0.15
CA SER A 50 -23.02 -7.91 -0.02
C SER A 50 -23.72 -6.58 -0.34
N ALA A 51 -23.10 -5.44 -0.04
CA ALA A 51 -23.65 -4.12 -0.38
C ALA A 51 -23.73 -3.91 -1.90
N LEU A 52 -22.87 -4.56 -2.70
CA LEU A 52 -22.93 -4.50 -4.16
C LEU A 52 -24.25 -5.06 -4.71
N LEU A 53 -24.73 -6.17 -4.16
CA LEU A 53 -25.97 -6.83 -4.59
C LEU A 53 -27.22 -6.05 -4.18
N GLN A 54 -27.09 -5.03 -3.33
CA GLN A 54 -28.16 -4.14 -2.94
C GLN A 54 -28.29 -2.93 -3.90
N THR A 55 -27.40 -2.83 -4.90
CA THR A 55 -27.39 -1.76 -5.89
C THR A 55 -27.96 -2.23 -7.23
N PRO A 56 -28.39 -1.31 -8.09
CA PRO A 56 -28.82 -1.68 -9.46
C PRO A 56 -27.63 -1.98 -10.39
N TYR A 57 -26.38 -1.90 -9.88
CA TYR A 57 -25.17 -1.97 -10.70
C TYR A 57 -24.60 -3.38 -10.81
N LEU A 58 -24.92 -4.26 -9.87
CA LEU A 58 -24.46 -5.65 -9.83
C LEU A 58 -25.58 -6.56 -9.30
N GLN A 59 -25.86 -7.65 -10.00
CA GLN A 59 -26.87 -8.65 -9.59
C GLN A 59 -26.24 -9.94 -9.10
N ASP A 60 -25.00 -10.21 -9.54
CA ASP A 60 -24.23 -11.41 -9.21
C ASP A 60 -22.74 -11.04 -9.13
N PHE A 61 -22.02 -11.59 -8.15
CA PHE A 61 -20.58 -11.36 -8.02
C PHE A 61 -19.77 -11.81 -9.23
N HIS A 62 -20.22 -12.83 -9.99
CA HIS A 62 -19.57 -13.27 -11.23
C HIS A 62 -19.56 -12.20 -12.34
N GLN A 63 -20.32 -11.13 -12.20
CA GLN A 63 -20.24 -9.97 -13.09
C GLN A 63 -18.98 -9.11 -12.84
N VAL A 64 -18.28 -9.27 -11.72
CA VAL A 64 -16.98 -8.65 -11.49
C VAL A 64 -15.93 -9.47 -12.22
N SER A 65 -15.43 -8.93 -13.32
CA SER A 65 -14.51 -9.66 -14.20
C SER A 65 -13.05 -9.62 -13.75
N HIS A 66 -12.65 -8.55 -13.05
CA HIS A 66 -11.23 -8.37 -12.68
C HIS A 66 -11.09 -7.75 -11.29
N VAL A 67 -10.06 -8.19 -10.57
CA VAL A 67 -9.54 -7.58 -9.36
C VAL A 67 -8.13 -7.09 -9.65
N ILE A 68 -7.83 -5.83 -9.32
CA ILE A 68 -6.51 -5.24 -9.52
C ILE A 68 -5.95 -4.91 -8.14
N LEU A 69 -4.91 -5.63 -7.71
CA LEU A 69 -4.25 -5.40 -6.43
C LEU A 69 -3.09 -4.42 -6.60
N SER A 70 -3.18 -3.30 -5.91
CA SER A 70 -2.12 -2.29 -5.93
C SER A 70 -0.83 -2.80 -5.30
N HIS A 71 -0.92 -3.51 -4.17
CA HIS A 71 0.22 -4.07 -3.46
C HIS A 71 -0.18 -5.14 -2.42
N ALA A 72 0.81 -5.74 -1.77
CA ALA A 72 0.62 -6.92 -0.93
C ALA A 72 0.30 -6.64 0.55
N HIS A 73 0.12 -5.40 1.01
CA HIS A 73 -0.30 -5.16 2.39
C HIS A 73 -1.68 -5.78 2.63
N LEU A 74 -1.90 -6.34 3.82
CA LEU A 74 -3.11 -7.11 4.14
C LEU A 74 -4.39 -6.26 4.15
N ASP A 75 -4.28 -4.98 4.40
CA ASP A 75 -5.39 -4.03 4.31
C ASP A 75 -5.77 -3.64 2.87
N HIS A 76 -5.00 -4.14 1.88
CA HIS A 76 -5.28 -4.06 0.45
C HIS A 76 -5.51 -5.42 -0.22
N SER A 77 -5.19 -6.54 0.45
CA SER A 77 -5.14 -7.86 -0.20
C SER A 77 -5.78 -9.03 0.57
N ALA A 78 -5.94 -8.92 1.91
CA ALA A 78 -6.26 -10.09 2.73
C ALA A 78 -7.67 -10.65 2.57
N ALA A 79 -8.62 -9.89 2.00
CA ALA A 79 -9.98 -10.34 1.71
C ALA A 79 -10.12 -10.94 0.30
N LEU A 80 -9.04 -10.94 -0.51
CA LEU A 80 -9.07 -11.50 -1.85
C LEU A 80 -9.51 -12.98 -1.90
N PRO A 81 -9.00 -13.87 -1.02
CA PRO A 81 -9.50 -15.26 -1.00
C PRO A 81 -11.00 -15.33 -0.70
N ASP A 82 -11.50 -14.50 0.23
CA ASP A 82 -12.94 -14.49 0.58
C ASP A 82 -13.80 -14.02 -0.60
N PHE A 83 -13.32 -13.04 -1.39
CA PHE A 83 -13.99 -12.61 -2.60
C PHE A 83 -13.97 -13.68 -3.71
N LEU A 84 -12.85 -14.39 -3.87
CA LEU A 84 -12.74 -15.45 -4.88
C LEU A 84 -13.58 -16.70 -4.52
N GLU A 85 -13.92 -16.92 -3.25
CA GLU A 85 -14.94 -17.91 -2.86
C GLU A 85 -16.35 -17.49 -3.34
N LEU A 86 -16.62 -16.20 -3.49
CA LEU A 86 -17.89 -15.68 -4.06
C LEU A 86 -17.85 -15.60 -5.60
N ASN A 87 -16.67 -15.52 -6.19
CA ASN A 87 -16.46 -15.39 -7.63
C ASN A 87 -15.13 -16.03 -8.08
N GLU A 88 -15.13 -17.33 -8.27
CA GLU A 88 -13.96 -18.11 -8.71
C GLU A 88 -13.48 -17.77 -10.14
N ARG A 89 -14.23 -16.95 -10.90
CA ARG A 89 -13.92 -16.59 -12.29
C ARG A 89 -13.17 -15.27 -12.43
N ALA A 90 -13.13 -14.45 -11.40
CA ALA A 90 -12.47 -13.15 -11.48
C ALA A 90 -10.96 -13.32 -11.75
N ALA A 91 -10.45 -12.63 -12.78
CA ALA A 91 -9.02 -12.55 -13.02
C ALA A 91 -8.38 -11.52 -12.08
N VAL A 92 -7.25 -11.86 -11.49
CA VAL A 92 -6.55 -11.00 -10.52
C VAL A 92 -5.23 -10.52 -11.13
N TYR A 93 -5.00 -9.22 -11.12
CA TYR A 93 -3.74 -8.62 -11.58
C TYR A 93 -2.96 -8.03 -10.42
N MET A 94 -1.69 -8.37 -10.32
CA MET A 94 -0.71 -7.82 -9.37
C MET A 94 0.71 -7.99 -9.93
N THR A 95 1.69 -7.30 -9.37
CA THR A 95 3.09 -7.51 -9.75
C THR A 95 3.61 -8.86 -9.23
N ASP A 96 4.66 -9.40 -9.87
CA ASP A 96 5.32 -10.63 -9.43
C ASP A 96 5.75 -10.55 -7.95
N LEU A 97 6.32 -9.43 -7.54
CA LEU A 97 6.75 -9.27 -6.16
C LEU A 97 5.59 -9.21 -5.19
N SER A 98 4.50 -8.52 -5.54
CA SER A 98 3.28 -8.54 -4.72
C SER A 98 2.71 -9.95 -4.59
N ARG A 99 2.73 -10.75 -5.67
CA ARG A 99 2.34 -12.16 -5.68
C ARG A 99 3.20 -13.00 -4.73
N GLU A 100 4.53 -12.88 -4.80
CA GLU A 100 5.46 -13.57 -3.92
C GLU A 100 5.25 -13.21 -2.44
N ILE A 101 5.13 -11.92 -2.13
CA ILE A 101 4.89 -11.46 -0.77
C ILE A 101 3.55 -12.00 -0.25
N LEU A 102 2.50 -11.90 -1.06
CA LEU A 102 1.16 -12.33 -0.68
C LEU A 102 1.11 -13.86 -0.46
N SER A 103 1.84 -14.65 -1.25
CA SER A 103 1.94 -16.09 -1.05
C SER A 103 2.53 -16.45 0.32
N ALA A 104 3.53 -15.70 0.79
CA ALA A 104 4.11 -15.90 2.12
C ALA A 104 3.20 -15.49 3.27
N GLN A 105 2.25 -14.59 3.02
CA GLN A 105 1.32 -14.10 4.05
C GLN A 105 0.05 -14.93 4.16
N LEU A 106 -0.47 -15.44 3.05
CA LEU A 106 -1.75 -16.15 2.98
C LEU A 106 -1.60 -17.67 2.95
N GLU A 107 -0.40 -18.18 2.67
CA GLU A 107 -0.03 -19.60 2.71
C GLU A 107 -1.07 -20.50 1.95
N ASP A 108 -1.74 -21.43 2.62
CA ASP A 108 -2.73 -22.34 2.02
C ASP A 108 -3.90 -21.60 1.35
N ARG A 109 -4.26 -20.42 1.85
CA ARG A 109 -5.31 -19.59 1.21
C ARG A 109 -4.84 -19.06 -0.14
N PHE A 110 -3.55 -18.72 -0.26
CA PHE A 110 -2.97 -18.29 -1.53
C PHE A 110 -3.02 -19.42 -2.58
N ALA A 111 -2.67 -20.64 -2.21
CA ALA A 111 -2.66 -21.77 -3.12
C ALA A 111 -4.01 -22.02 -3.82
N ARG A 112 -5.13 -21.73 -3.12
CA ARG A 112 -6.49 -21.91 -3.67
C ARG A 112 -6.83 -20.88 -4.75
N MET A 113 -6.21 -19.71 -4.73
CA MET A 113 -6.49 -18.62 -5.66
C MET A 113 -5.41 -18.41 -6.73
N GLU A 114 -4.31 -19.17 -6.68
CA GLU A 114 -3.16 -18.97 -7.56
C GLU A 114 -3.52 -19.03 -9.05
N GLY A 115 -4.47 -19.90 -9.41
CA GLY A 115 -4.97 -20.03 -10.80
C GLY A 115 -5.70 -18.79 -11.34
N ASN A 116 -6.15 -17.89 -10.47
CA ASN A 116 -6.80 -16.63 -10.86
C ASN A 116 -5.79 -15.51 -11.12
N ILE A 117 -4.54 -15.66 -10.64
CA ILE A 117 -3.56 -14.57 -10.59
C ILE A 117 -2.74 -14.51 -11.88
N SER A 118 -2.73 -13.34 -12.47
CA SER A 118 -1.86 -12.97 -13.58
C SER A 118 -0.89 -11.88 -13.13
N SER A 119 0.39 -12.18 -13.18
CA SER A 119 1.44 -11.20 -12.90
C SER A 119 1.55 -10.18 -14.01
N VAL A 120 1.75 -8.92 -13.62
CA VAL A 120 1.92 -7.80 -14.53
C VAL A 120 3.21 -7.04 -14.24
N ALA A 121 3.78 -6.46 -15.30
CA ALA A 121 4.95 -5.59 -15.21
C ALA A 121 4.53 -4.11 -15.24
N PHE A 122 5.40 -3.23 -14.74
CA PHE A 122 5.23 -1.80 -14.93
C PHE A 122 5.26 -1.46 -16.42
N LEU A 123 4.41 -0.51 -16.82
CA LEU A 123 4.16 -0.08 -18.20
C LEU A 123 3.49 -1.13 -19.10
N GLN A 124 3.25 -2.35 -18.60
CA GLN A 124 2.44 -3.32 -19.32
C GLN A 124 1.03 -2.77 -19.53
N LYS A 125 0.47 -3.05 -20.73
CA LYS A 125 -0.89 -2.66 -21.10
C LYS A 125 -1.75 -3.90 -21.29
N ILE A 126 -2.92 -3.88 -20.67
CA ILE A 126 -3.93 -4.92 -20.85
C ILE A 126 -5.12 -4.29 -21.59
N PRO A 127 -5.38 -4.70 -22.83
CA PRO A 127 -6.57 -4.30 -23.54
C PRO A 127 -7.76 -5.15 -23.05
N LEU A 128 -8.81 -4.47 -22.58
CA LEU A 128 -10.10 -5.08 -22.28
C LEU A 128 -11.17 -4.46 -23.19
N PRO A 129 -12.32 -5.09 -23.38
CA PRO A 129 -13.41 -4.51 -24.15
C PRO A 129 -13.76 -3.11 -23.63
N SER A 130 -13.65 -2.11 -24.49
CA SER A 130 -13.97 -0.68 -24.22
C SER A 130 -13.04 0.04 -23.26
N LEU A 131 -11.98 -0.57 -22.73
CA LEU A 131 -11.01 0.09 -21.84
C LEU A 131 -9.58 -0.44 -22.04
N LYS A 132 -8.60 0.37 -21.60
CA LYS A 132 -7.18 -0.01 -21.56
C LYS A 132 -6.67 0.21 -20.17
N ILE A 133 -5.95 -0.78 -19.61
CA ILE A 133 -5.34 -0.69 -18.30
C ILE A 133 -3.82 -0.69 -18.47
N SER A 134 -3.11 0.14 -17.71
CA SER A 134 -1.66 0.09 -17.59
C SER A 134 -1.23 0.33 -16.15
N PHE A 135 -0.06 -0.20 -15.80
CA PHE A 135 0.45 -0.23 -14.43
C PHE A 135 1.70 0.61 -14.30
N HIS A 136 1.79 1.41 -13.25
CA HIS A 136 2.87 2.36 -13.03
C HIS A 136 3.44 2.17 -11.63
N GLN A 137 4.72 2.45 -11.42
CA GLN A 137 5.36 2.35 -10.11
C GLN A 137 4.72 3.33 -9.12
N ALA A 138 4.28 2.81 -7.98
CA ALA A 138 3.64 3.62 -6.93
C ALA A 138 4.62 4.14 -5.87
N GLY A 139 5.85 3.64 -5.82
CA GLY A 139 6.71 3.86 -4.65
C GLY A 139 6.23 2.99 -3.49
N HIS A 140 6.10 3.54 -2.30
CA HIS A 140 5.57 2.91 -1.08
C HIS A 140 6.32 1.65 -0.63
N ILE A 141 6.05 0.49 -1.25
CA ILE A 141 6.78 -0.77 -1.05
C ILE A 141 7.17 -1.40 -2.38
N PRO A 142 8.18 -2.28 -2.41
CA PRO A 142 8.53 -3.01 -3.62
C PRO A 142 7.33 -3.79 -4.19
N GLY A 143 7.11 -3.64 -5.48
CA GLY A 143 5.97 -4.25 -6.17
C GLY A 143 4.68 -3.43 -6.15
N ALA A 144 4.60 -2.34 -5.39
CA ALA A 144 3.42 -1.48 -5.38
C ALA A 144 3.22 -0.76 -6.73
N MET A 145 1.99 -0.76 -7.22
CA MET A 145 1.64 -0.19 -8.51
C MET A 145 0.41 0.72 -8.45
N MET A 146 0.48 1.82 -9.18
CA MET A 146 -0.67 2.62 -9.58
C MET A 146 -1.31 1.99 -10.82
N THR A 147 -2.61 2.14 -10.95
CA THR A 147 -3.37 1.63 -12.11
C THR A 147 -3.99 2.77 -12.88
N LEU A 148 -3.56 2.93 -14.14
CA LEU A 148 -4.16 3.86 -15.09
C LEU A 148 -5.17 3.13 -15.94
N ILE A 149 -6.41 3.62 -15.96
CA ILE A 149 -7.51 3.07 -16.74
C ILE A 149 -7.99 4.14 -17.74
N ASN A 150 -7.90 3.85 -19.04
CA ASN A 150 -8.50 4.69 -20.05
C ASN A 150 -9.86 4.09 -20.45
N PHE A 151 -10.92 4.83 -20.22
CA PHE A 151 -12.27 4.48 -20.58
C PHE A 151 -12.93 5.62 -21.39
N ARG A 152 -13.21 5.37 -22.67
CA ARG A 152 -13.84 6.34 -23.57
C ARG A 152 -13.16 7.70 -23.60
N GLY A 153 -11.82 7.71 -23.58
CA GLY A 153 -11.01 8.92 -23.60
C GLY A 153 -10.84 9.63 -22.26
N LYS A 154 -11.49 9.18 -21.17
CA LYS A 154 -11.21 9.63 -19.82
C LYS A 154 -10.13 8.76 -19.19
N ASN A 155 -9.15 9.40 -18.56
CA ASN A 155 -8.06 8.74 -17.81
C ASN A 155 -8.38 8.76 -16.32
N ILE A 156 -8.50 7.57 -15.73
CA ILE A 156 -8.72 7.33 -14.32
C ILE A 156 -7.43 6.77 -13.74
N LEU A 157 -6.85 7.40 -12.73
CA LEU A 157 -5.68 6.92 -12.02
C LEU A 157 -6.07 6.49 -10.60
N TYR A 158 -5.89 5.21 -10.28
CA TYR A 158 -5.91 4.70 -8.92
C TYR A 158 -4.50 4.59 -8.39
N THR A 159 -4.21 5.25 -7.28
CA THR A 159 -2.85 5.27 -6.75
C THR A 159 -2.46 4.00 -6.00
N GLY A 160 -3.42 3.29 -5.37
CA GLY A 160 -3.09 2.46 -4.22
C GLY A 160 -2.35 3.29 -3.18
N ASP A 161 -1.69 2.66 -2.24
CA ASP A 161 -0.73 3.36 -1.40
C ASP A 161 0.48 3.74 -2.23
N TYR A 162 0.94 4.98 -2.08
CA TYR A 162 2.00 5.53 -2.90
C TYR A 162 2.98 6.37 -2.07
N SER A 163 4.17 6.61 -2.62
CA SER A 163 5.14 7.55 -2.08
C SER A 163 5.89 8.28 -3.19
N THR A 164 5.97 9.59 -3.08
CA THR A 164 6.77 10.45 -3.98
C THR A 164 8.24 10.52 -3.57
N PHE A 165 8.61 9.85 -2.48
CA PHE A 165 9.99 9.76 -1.98
C PHE A 165 10.54 8.36 -2.23
N PRO A 166 11.79 8.26 -2.76
CA PRO A 166 12.45 6.97 -2.88
C PRO A 166 12.94 6.46 -1.51
N THR A 167 13.03 5.15 -1.38
CA THR A 167 13.72 4.47 -0.28
C THR A 167 14.96 3.74 -0.79
N GLN A 168 15.57 2.85 0.01
CA GLN A 168 16.70 2.05 -0.46
C GLN A 168 16.26 0.95 -1.44
N LEU A 169 15.02 0.48 -1.32
CA LEU A 169 14.47 -0.63 -2.10
C LEU A 169 13.57 -0.17 -3.25
N VAL A 170 12.95 1.00 -3.12
CA VAL A 170 11.90 1.44 -4.04
C VAL A 170 12.16 2.85 -4.51
N GLY A 171 12.06 3.07 -5.82
CA GLY A 171 12.01 4.41 -6.39
C GLY A 171 10.71 5.14 -6.03
N ALA A 172 10.69 6.44 -6.24
CA ALA A 172 9.48 7.25 -6.08
C ALA A 172 8.36 6.84 -7.04
N ALA A 173 7.13 7.22 -6.74
CA ALA A 173 5.99 7.09 -7.65
C ALA A 173 6.26 7.76 -9.00
N LEU A 174 5.96 7.04 -10.08
CA LEU A 174 6.13 7.51 -11.46
C LEU A 174 4.77 7.76 -12.09
N LEU A 175 4.41 9.04 -12.20
CA LEU A 175 3.17 9.44 -12.84
C LEU A 175 3.16 9.07 -14.32
N PRO A 176 2.04 8.57 -14.86
CA PRO A 176 1.88 8.39 -16.30
C PRO A 176 1.91 9.74 -17.02
N ASP A 177 2.56 9.79 -18.19
CA ASP A 177 2.64 10.99 -19.04
C ASP A 177 1.35 11.17 -19.85
N VAL A 178 0.23 11.33 -19.14
CA VAL A 178 -1.08 11.64 -19.71
C VAL A 178 -1.87 12.50 -18.74
N LYS A 179 -2.76 13.33 -19.27
CA LYS A 179 -3.69 14.09 -18.43
C LYS A 179 -4.63 13.14 -17.69
N ILE A 180 -4.72 13.28 -16.38
CA ILE A 180 -5.64 12.52 -15.53
C ILE A 180 -6.94 13.32 -15.37
N ASP A 181 -8.07 12.70 -15.68
CA ASP A 181 -9.38 13.30 -15.47
C ASP A 181 -9.92 13.00 -14.08
N ILE A 182 -9.76 11.75 -13.61
CA ILE A 182 -10.22 11.28 -12.31
C ILE A 182 -9.04 10.65 -11.57
N LEU A 183 -8.77 11.14 -10.37
CA LEU A 183 -7.79 10.58 -9.45
C LEU A 183 -8.52 9.89 -8.30
N ILE A 184 -8.30 8.58 -8.11
CA ILE A 184 -8.70 7.84 -6.92
C ILE A 184 -7.45 7.74 -6.05
N LEU A 185 -7.41 8.55 -5.02
CA LEU A 185 -6.24 8.81 -4.18
C LEU A 185 -6.35 8.07 -2.84
N CYS A 186 -5.41 7.17 -2.55
CA CYS A 186 -5.20 6.69 -1.18
C CYS A 186 -4.54 7.79 -0.36
N GLY A 187 -5.37 8.62 0.28
CA GLY A 187 -4.96 9.84 0.97
C GLY A 187 -4.85 9.65 2.48
N LEU A 188 -3.97 8.76 2.97
CA LEU A 188 -3.82 8.46 4.40
C LEU A 188 -3.68 9.72 5.26
N HIS A 189 -2.92 10.71 4.79
CA HIS A 189 -2.67 11.96 5.51
C HIS A 189 -3.39 13.18 4.90
N ALA A 190 -4.31 12.98 3.95
CA ALA A 190 -5.03 14.06 3.27
C ALA A 190 -5.89 14.95 4.20
N ARG A 191 -6.20 14.45 5.40
CA ARG A 191 -6.95 15.17 6.44
C ARG A 191 -6.12 15.49 7.69
N HIS A 192 -4.80 15.31 7.65
CA HIS A 192 -3.90 15.47 8.79
C HIS A 192 -2.77 16.46 8.50
N PRO A 193 -3.05 17.76 8.35
CA PRO A 193 -2.07 18.76 7.90
C PRO A 193 -0.85 18.90 8.84
N ASN A 194 -1.02 18.54 10.10
CA ASN A 194 0.04 18.60 11.11
C ASN A 194 0.72 17.24 11.33
N TYR A 195 0.40 16.23 10.51
CA TYR A 195 1.03 14.93 10.64
C TYR A 195 2.46 14.97 10.14
N ARG A 196 3.38 15.26 11.07
CA ARG A 196 4.83 15.25 10.86
C ARG A 196 5.51 14.33 11.87
N ARG A 197 4.82 13.25 12.28
CA ARG A 197 5.28 12.38 13.36
C ARG A 197 6.68 11.81 13.13
N PHE A 198 7.06 11.57 11.89
CA PHE A 198 8.35 10.96 11.55
C PHE A 198 9.31 11.90 10.81
N GLY A 199 8.91 13.13 10.47
CA GLY A 199 9.64 13.96 9.52
C GLY A 199 9.63 13.35 8.12
N ASP A 200 10.57 13.74 7.30
CA ASP A 200 10.81 13.03 6.04
C ASP A 200 11.41 11.64 6.33
N THR A 201 11.13 10.69 5.45
CA THR A 201 11.54 9.28 5.58
C THR A 201 13.06 9.15 5.68
N ASP A 202 13.80 9.94 4.90
CA ASP A 202 15.27 9.90 4.90
C ASP A 202 15.85 10.34 6.24
N SER A 203 15.38 11.46 6.82
CA SER A 203 15.75 11.89 8.17
C SER A 203 15.47 10.84 9.22
N ALA A 204 14.31 10.16 9.15
CA ALA A 204 13.94 9.10 10.08
C ALA A 204 14.91 7.91 9.97
N LEU A 205 15.20 7.46 8.75
CA LEU A 205 16.15 6.37 8.49
C LEU A 205 17.57 6.72 8.95
N GLN A 206 18.03 7.93 8.71
CA GLN A 206 19.33 8.39 9.19
C GLN A 206 19.42 8.44 10.73
N LYS A 207 18.35 8.86 11.42
CA LYS A 207 18.28 8.82 12.89
C LYS A 207 18.38 7.38 13.41
N ILE A 208 17.67 6.45 12.79
CA ILE A 208 17.73 5.02 13.12
C ILE A 208 19.15 4.50 12.95
N LEU A 209 19.80 4.73 11.83
CA LEU A 209 21.19 4.33 11.57
C LEU A 209 22.18 4.90 12.58
N ARG A 210 22.08 6.20 12.91
CA ARG A 210 22.97 6.83 13.90
C ARG A 210 22.81 6.18 15.28
N ARG A 211 21.60 5.87 15.71
CA ARG A 211 21.34 5.20 16.99
C ARG A 211 21.90 3.79 17.00
N ILE A 212 21.69 3.01 15.94
CA ILE A 212 22.28 1.67 15.79
C ILE A 212 23.80 1.76 15.88
N SER A 213 24.42 2.58 15.04
CA SER A 213 25.87 2.76 15.02
C SER A 213 26.44 3.19 16.38
N TYR A 214 25.77 4.10 17.08
CA TYR A 214 26.18 4.55 18.42
C TYR A 214 26.11 3.41 19.43
N ALA A 215 25.05 2.63 19.47
CA ALA A 215 24.92 1.51 20.40
C ALA A 215 25.96 0.42 20.14
N LEU A 216 26.18 0.01 18.90
CA LEU A 216 27.14 -1.00 18.50
C LEU A 216 28.58 -0.59 18.90
N ARG A 217 28.97 0.67 18.68
CA ARG A 217 30.28 1.18 19.10
C ARG A 217 30.49 1.15 20.62
N ARG A 218 29.42 1.11 21.39
CA ARG A 218 29.47 0.97 22.86
C ARG A 218 29.37 -0.49 23.34
N GLY A 219 29.48 -1.44 22.45
CA GLY A 219 29.34 -2.87 22.75
C GLY A 219 27.92 -3.31 23.13
N LYS A 220 26.90 -2.54 22.75
CA LYS A 220 25.48 -2.87 23.01
C LYS A 220 24.79 -3.40 21.77
N SER A 221 23.98 -4.43 21.97
CA SER A 221 23.05 -4.89 20.93
C SER A 221 21.80 -4.03 20.88
N VAL A 222 21.25 -3.87 19.69
CA VAL A 222 20.04 -3.08 19.42
C VAL A 222 18.89 -3.99 19.01
N TYR A 223 17.75 -3.83 19.65
CA TYR A 223 16.52 -4.50 19.26
C TYR A 223 15.60 -3.50 18.54
N CYS A 224 15.37 -3.71 17.25
CA CYS A 224 14.46 -2.91 16.44
C CYS A 224 13.16 -3.68 16.23
N GLN A 225 12.07 -3.17 16.77
CA GLN A 225 10.74 -3.67 16.41
C GLN A 225 10.33 -3.10 15.05
N VAL A 226 9.94 -3.98 14.12
CA VAL A 226 9.63 -3.65 12.72
C VAL A 226 8.34 -4.30 12.26
N THR A 227 7.77 -3.80 11.16
CA THR A 227 6.72 -4.52 10.42
C THR A 227 7.32 -5.52 9.45
N GLN A 228 6.59 -6.58 9.16
CA GLN A 228 7.08 -7.73 8.41
C GLN A 228 7.50 -7.39 6.98
N ILE A 229 6.65 -6.68 6.22
CA ILE A 229 6.79 -6.57 4.76
C ILE A 229 7.74 -5.46 4.35
N SER A 230 7.56 -4.26 4.90
CA SER A 230 8.19 -3.06 4.38
C SER A 230 9.38 -2.61 5.24
N LYS A 231 9.14 -2.26 6.51
CA LYS A 231 10.15 -1.63 7.36
C LYS A 231 11.29 -2.57 7.73
N GLY A 232 10.99 -3.86 7.96
CA GLY A 232 12.02 -4.86 8.26
C GLY A 232 12.99 -5.03 7.09
N VAL A 233 12.48 -5.22 5.88
CA VAL A 233 13.31 -5.43 4.68
C VAL A 233 14.09 -4.16 4.31
N GLU A 234 13.46 -2.99 4.41
CA GLU A 234 14.11 -1.70 4.17
C GLU A 234 15.27 -1.47 5.14
N LEU A 235 15.08 -1.76 6.44
CA LEU A 235 16.15 -1.61 7.44
C LEU A 235 17.29 -2.61 7.24
N ILE A 236 17.03 -3.84 6.82
CA ILE A 236 18.10 -4.80 6.46
C ILE A 236 18.96 -4.20 5.35
N THR A 237 18.34 -3.74 4.27
CA THR A 237 19.06 -3.14 3.14
C THR A 237 19.83 -1.90 3.53
N LEU A 238 19.23 -1.04 4.34
CA LEU A 238 19.85 0.17 4.85
C LEU A 238 21.07 -0.12 5.72
N ILE A 239 20.97 -1.08 6.67
CA ILE A 239 22.04 -1.47 7.57
C ILE A 239 23.17 -2.14 6.78
N ASN A 240 22.87 -3.08 5.88
CA ASN A 240 23.85 -3.73 5.01
C ASN A 240 24.68 -2.71 4.21
N LYS A 241 24.01 -1.64 3.74
CA LYS A 241 24.67 -0.60 2.93
C LYS A 241 25.57 0.34 3.75
N PHE A 242 25.13 0.77 4.91
CA PHE A 242 25.78 1.85 5.67
C PHE A 242 26.54 1.37 6.92
N LEU A 243 26.31 0.15 7.37
CA LEU A 243 26.97 -0.51 8.50
C LEU A 243 27.33 -1.96 8.10
N PRO A 244 28.17 -2.17 7.07
CA PRO A 244 28.41 -3.48 6.47
C PRO A 244 29.03 -4.51 7.45
N ASP A 245 29.67 -4.07 8.51
CA ASP A 245 30.24 -4.93 9.53
C ASP A 245 29.25 -5.33 10.64
N ALA A 246 28.03 -4.80 10.62
CA ALA A 246 27.03 -5.09 11.62
C ALA A 246 26.40 -6.47 11.41
N GLU A 247 26.47 -7.31 12.43
CA GLU A 247 25.73 -8.59 12.46
C GLU A 247 24.24 -8.30 12.67
N ILE A 248 23.38 -8.80 11.77
CA ILE A 248 21.93 -8.62 11.84
C ILE A 248 21.25 -9.97 12.07
N PHE A 249 20.47 -10.07 13.14
CA PHE A 249 19.64 -11.23 13.43
C PHE A 249 18.17 -10.92 13.16
N ILE A 250 17.54 -11.72 12.33
CA ILE A 250 16.24 -11.45 11.71
C ILE A 250 15.25 -12.52 12.13
N ASP A 251 14.07 -12.14 12.64
CA ASP A 251 13.04 -13.11 12.99
C ASP A 251 12.47 -13.83 11.75
N GLU A 252 11.88 -15.01 11.98
CA GLU A 252 11.41 -15.87 10.90
C GLU A 252 10.30 -15.22 10.06
N ARG A 253 9.49 -14.33 10.62
CA ARG A 253 8.43 -13.65 9.87
C ARG A 253 9.01 -12.71 8.83
N VAL A 254 10.02 -11.91 9.23
CA VAL A 254 10.73 -11.02 8.30
C VAL A 254 11.55 -11.84 7.30
N MET A 255 12.26 -12.91 7.77
CA MET A 255 13.03 -13.79 6.91
C MET A 255 12.18 -14.45 5.82
N ARG A 256 10.95 -14.84 6.13
CA ARG A 256 10.01 -15.40 5.16
C ARG A 256 9.75 -14.44 4.00
N ILE A 257 9.61 -13.15 4.29
CA ILE A 257 9.44 -12.12 3.27
C ILE A 257 10.73 -11.90 2.49
N VAL A 258 11.87 -11.81 3.16
CA VAL A 258 13.18 -11.65 2.51
C VAL A 258 13.43 -12.73 1.45
N ARG A 259 13.16 -13.99 1.77
CA ARG A 259 13.27 -15.10 0.80
C ARG A 259 12.41 -14.90 -0.45
N ARG A 260 11.27 -14.19 -0.35
CA ARG A 260 10.41 -13.89 -1.51
C ARG A 260 11.01 -12.84 -2.44
N PHE A 261 11.77 -11.89 -1.90
CA PHE A 261 12.55 -10.96 -2.72
C PHE A 261 13.64 -11.69 -3.52
N GLU A 262 14.28 -12.67 -2.92
CA GLU A 262 15.31 -13.47 -3.60
C GLU A 262 14.71 -14.30 -4.76
N ASN A 263 13.47 -14.81 -4.62
CA ASN A 263 12.78 -15.52 -5.71
C ASN A 263 12.62 -14.64 -6.96
N VAL A 264 12.45 -13.34 -6.80
CA VAL A 264 12.37 -12.37 -7.91
C VAL A 264 13.72 -11.69 -8.19
N ARG A 265 14.82 -12.25 -7.69
CA ARG A 265 16.20 -11.80 -7.91
C ARG A 265 16.51 -10.40 -7.36
N ILE A 266 15.88 -10.01 -6.29
CA ILE A 266 16.21 -8.80 -5.54
C ILE A 266 17.04 -9.21 -4.31
N PRO A 267 18.37 -9.01 -4.31
CA PRO A 267 19.23 -9.43 -3.21
C PRO A 267 19.02 -8.52 -1.99
N ILE A 268 18.63 -9.11 -0.87
CA ILE A 268 18.44 -8.42 0.40
C ILE A 268 19.52 -8.82 1.41
N MET A 269 19.85 -10.11 1.44
CA MET A 269 20.76 -10.69 2.42
C MET A 269 22.23 -10.38 2.13
N SER A 270 23.02 -10.28 3.19
CA SER A 270 24.48 -10.26 3.17
C SER A 270 25.02 -11.40 4.03
N GLU A 271 26.32 -11.63 4.02
CA GLU A 271 27.01 -12.61 4.88
C GLU A 271 26.85 -12.31 6.39
N LYS A 272 26.48 -11.08 6.73
CA LYS A 272 26.25 -10.61 8.10
C LYS A 272 24.81 -10.75 8.59
N ASN A 273 23.94 -11.37 7.79
CA ASN A 273 22.53 -11.52 8.12
C ASN A 273 22.21 -12.97 8.50
N HIS A 274 21.62 -13.16 9.69
CA HIS A 274 21.36 -14.47 10.28
C HIS A 274 19.91 -14.64 10.73
N PRO A 275 19.38 -15.87 10.68
CA PRO A 275 18.10 -16.16 11.33
C PRO A 275 18.20 -15.98 12.84
N LEU A 276 17.20 -15.35 13.44
CA LEU A 276 17.10 -15.21 14.90
C LEU A 276 16.53 -16.51 15.50
N SER A 277 17.41 -17.42 15.94
CA SER A 277 17.02 -18.65 16.65
C SER A 277 17.22 -18.55 18.16
N ILE A 278 18.29 -17.86 18.57
CA ILE A 278 18.64 -17.56 19.96
C ILE A 278 19.15 -16.14 20.06
N LEU A 279 19.07 -15.53 21.24
CA LEU A 279 19.64 -14.20 21.46
C LEU A 279 21.17 -14.25 21.33
N PRO A 280 21.75 -13.43 20.42
CA PRO A 280 23.18 -13.41 20.19
C PRO A 280 23.93 -12.84 21.39
N ARG A 281 25.18 -13.30 21.59
CA ARG A 281 26.04 -12.84 22.71
C ARG A 281 26.93 -11.63 22.37
N ALA A 282 27.18 -11.42 21.08
CA ALA A 282 27.99 -10.28 20.59
C ALA A 282 27.09 -9.06 20.30
N PRO A 283 27.65 -7.85 20.27
CA PRO A 283 26.92 -6.67 19.84
C PRO A 283 26.38 -6.86 18.41
N CYS A 284 25.07 -6.72 18.24
CA CYS A 284 24.38 -6.97 16.99
C CYS A 284 23.09 -6.14 16.86
N VAL A 285 22.49 -6.18 15.69
CA VAL A 285 21.14 -5.66 15.44
C VAL A 285 20.16 -6.82 15.39
N ILE A 286 19.07 -6.72 16.12
CA ILE A 286 17.96 -7.69 16.07
C ILE A 286 16.76 -6.99 15.43
N LEU A 287 16.30 -7.53 14.31
CA LEU A 287 15.08 -7.05 13.63
C LEU A 287 13.95 -8.06 13.85
N SER A 288 12.89 -7.63 14.52
CA SER A 288 11.80 -8.53 14.87
C SER A 288 10.44 -7.84 14.83
N THR A 289 9.42 -8.61 14.45
CA THR A 289 8.01 -8.21 14.51
C THR A 289 7.41 -8.35 15.92
N MET A 290 8.14 -9.01 16.81
CA MET A 290 7.71 -9.27 18.18
C MET A 290 8.08 -8.11 19.11
N LEU A 291 7.46 -8.06 20.27
CA LEU A 291 7.88 -7.16 21.34
C LEU A 291 9.26 -7.59 21.88
N PRO A 292 10.10 -6.60 22.31
CA PRO A 292 11.40 -6.93 22.86
C PRO A 292 11.28 -7.74 24.15
N PRO A 293 12.21 -8.68 24.44
CA PRO A 293 12.19 -9.43 25.66
C PRO A 293 12.37 -8.51 26.89
N LEU A 294 11.58 -8.75 27.92
CA LEU A 294 11.74 -8.03 29.18
C LEU A 294 13.12 -8.32 29.80
N ARG A 295 13.78 -7.29 30.32
CA ARG A 295 15.11 -7.37 31.01
C ARG A 295 16.26 -7.90 30.13
N SER A 296 16.26 -7.60 28.85
CA SER A 296 17.25 -8.10 27.91
C SER A 296 18.62 -7.38 27.95
N GLY A 297 18.72 -6.20 28.58
CA GLY A 297 19.90 -5.34 28.48
C GLY A 297 20.14 -4.74 27.08
N LEU A 298 19.21 -4.95 26.17
CA LEU A 298 19.26 -4.46 24.80
C LEU A 298 18.91 -2.96 24.74
N ASP A 299 19.49 -2.24 23.81
CA ASP A 299 19.03 -0.90 23.45
C ASP A 299 17.82 -1.03 22.53
N ILE A 300 16.63 -0.64 23.02
CA ILE A 300 15.37 -0.81 22.29
C ILE A 300 15.17 0.40 21.39
N LEU A 301 14.98 0.12 20.11
CA LEU A 301 14.72 1.10 19.07
C LEU A 301 13.38 0.79 18.38
N ASN A 302 12.52 1.79 18.30
CA ASN A 302 11.40 1.71 17.39
C ASN A 302 11.89 1.92 15.96
N GLY A 303 11.81 0.89 15.13
CA GLY A 303 12.17 0.90 13.71
C GLY A 303 11.09 1.51 12.84
N ASP A 304 10.22 2.38 13.39
CA ASP A 304 9.08 2.94 12.70
C ASP A 304 9.44 4.21 11.91
N PHE A 305 9.04 4.25 10.65
CA PHE A 305 9.13 5.39 9.73
C PHE A 305 7.96 5.32 8.73
N SER A 306 7.63 6.44 8.08
CA SER A 306 6.55 6.45 7.09
C SER A 306 7.08 5.99 5.73
N LEU A 307 6.26 5.23 5.03
CA LEU A 307 6.41 4.90 3.61
C LEU A 307 5.29 5.54 2.77
N HIS A 308 4.51 6.42 3.38
CA HIS A 308 3.48 7.22 2.74
C HIS A 308 3.91 8.67 2.68
N ASP A 309 3.46 9.37 1.67
CA ASP A 309 3.57 10.82 1.60
C ASP A 309 2.91 11.47 2.82
N ASP A 310 3.54 12.51 3.36
CA ASP A 310 2.92 13.36 4.34
C ASP A 310 1.86 14.30 3.70
N PHE A 311 1.25 15.14 4.51
CA PHE A 311 0.22 16.06 4.00
C PHE A 311 0.75 16.99 2.90
N ALA A 312 1.95 17.57 3.07
CA ALA A 312 2.52 18.51 2.11
C ALA A 312 2.83 17.82 0.78
N ALA A 313 3.45 16.64 0.82
CA ALA A 313 3.74 15.86 -0.37
C ALA A 313 2.44 15.41 -1.08
N THR A 314 1.39 15.06 -0.32
CA THR A 314 0.07 14.74 -0.89
C THR A 314 -0.55 15.95 -1.61
N VAL A 315 -0.47 17.15 -1.03
CA VAL A 315 -0.90 18.40 -1.69
C VAL A 315 -0.14 18.61 -3.00
N ASP A 316 1.19 18.50 -2.97
CA ASP A 316 2.03 18.69 -4.16
C ASP A 316 1.80 17.62 -5.23
N PHE A 317 1.50 16.38 -4.82
CA PHE A 317 1.13 15.31 -5.74
C PHE A 317 -0.17 15.65 -6.48
N VAL A 318 -1.22 16.03 -5.76
CA VAL A 318 -2.51 16.40 -6.37
C VAL A 318 -2.37 17.64 -7.27
N ARG A 319 -1.58 18.64 -6.89
CA ARG A 319 -1.25 19.79 -7.75
C ARG A 319 -0.62 19.37 -9.08
N ARG A 320 0.36 18.47 -9.02
CA ARG A 320 1.05 17.97 -10.23
C ARG A 320 0.12 17.19 -11.13
N VAL A 321 -0.75 16.34 -10.57
CA VAL A 321 -1.74 15.58 -11.32
C VAL A 321 -2.82 16.49 -11.89
N ASN A 322 -3.28 17.48 -11.12
CA ASN A 322 -4.34 18.45 -11.41
C ASN A 322 -5.57 17.80 -12.08
N PRO A 323 -6.20 16.79 -11.42
CA PRO A 323 -7.34 16.08 -11.97
C PRO A 323 -8.59 16.97 -11.95
N LYS A 324 -9.59 16.65 -12.78
CA LYS A 324 -10.91 17.29 -12.65
C LYS A 324 -11.65 16.85 -11.39
N THR A 325 -11.55 15.57 -11.05
CA THR A 325 -12.16 14.97 -9.85
C THR A 325 -11.11 14.18 -9.08
N CYS A 326 -11.01 14.41 -7.77
CA CYS A 326 -10.20 13.64 -6.85
C CYS A 326 -11.11 12.95 -5.84
N VAL A 327 -11.17 11.63 -5.91
CA VAL A 327 -11.85 10.77 -4.92
C VAL A 327 -10.82 10.37 -3.88
N VAL A 328 -10.98 10.83 -2.65
CA VAL A 328 -10.03 10.56 -1.56
C VAL A 328 -10.54 9.39 -0.73
N VAL A 329 -9.80 8.29 -0.76
CA VAL A 329 -10.08 7.05 -0.02
C VAL A 329 -8.92 6.75 0.93
N HIS A 330 -9.05 5.73 1.77
CA HIS A 330 -8.04 5.34 2.78
C HIS A 330 -7.64 6.51 3.69
N SER A 331 -8.62 7.40 3.97
CA SER A 331 -8.38 8.69 4.64
C SER A 331 -9.31 8.85 5.84
N PRO A 332 -8.90 8.41 7.03
CA PRO A 332 -9.72 8.54 8.23
C PRO A 332 -9.94 10.04 8.57
N PRO A 333 -11.13 10.42 9.07
CA PRO A 333 -11.34 11.77 9.56
C PRO A 333 -10.46 12.03 10.77
N ASP A 334 -9.83 13.19 10.82
CA ASP A 334 -9.12 13.62 12.02
C ASP A 334 -10.14 14.01 13.10
N LYS A 335 -10.07 13.34 14.25
CA LYS A 335 -10.94 13.61 15.40
C LYS A 335 -10.44 14.78 16.26
N LEU A 336 -9.20 15.22 16.04
CA LEU A 336 -8.50 16.20 16.89
C LEU A 336 -8.39 17.59 16.25
N PHE A 337 -8.54 17.69 14.93
CA PHE A 337 -8.35 18.94 14.21
C PHE A 337 -9.62 19.34 13.47
N HIS A 338 -9.98 20.61 13.58
CA HIS A 338 -11.11 21.17 12.85
C HIS A 338 -10.86 21.15 11.34
N ALA A 339 -11.94 21.07 10.57
CA ALA A 339 -12.00 20.87 9.14
C ALA A 339 -11.24 21.90 8.26
N ASP A 340 -10.60 22.91 8.87
CA ASP A 340 -10.06 24.09 8.13
C ASP A 340 -8.70 23.89 7.44
N SER A 341 -8.16 22.68 7.42
CA SER A 341 -6.82 22.38 6.84
C SER A 341 -6.78 21.05 6.11
N THR A 342 -7.88 20.60 5.54
CA THR A 342 -7.89 19.40 4.70
C THR A 342 -7.26 19.67 3.33
N LEU A 343 -6.88 18.60 2.63
CA LEU A 343 -6.39 18.67 1.25
C LEU A 343 -7.31 19.50 0.35
N GLU A 344 -8.64 19.32 0.45
CA GLU A 344 -9.64 20.06 -0.28
C GLU A 344 -9.53 21.57 -0.01
N GLN A 345 -9.44 21.98 1.25
CA GLN A 345 -9.41 23.39 1.62
C GLN A 345 -8.14 24.10 1.20
N VAL A 346 -7.00 23.40 1.26
CA VAL A 346 -5.74 23.95 0.76
C VAL A 346 -5.79 24.16 -0.75
N LEU A 347 -6.41 23.24 -1.50
CA LEU A 347 -6.43 23.28 -2.95
C LEU A 347 -7.61 24.05 -3.54
N ILE A 348 -8.73 24.24 -2.81
CA ILE A 348 -9.84 25.08 -3.26
C ILE A 348 -9.45 26.57 -3.34
N ASN A 349 -8.47 26.95 -2.51
CA ASN A 349 -7.92 28.31 -2.50
C ASN A 349 -6.72 28.48 -3.46
N ASP A 350 -6.33 27.43 -4.18
CA ASP A 350 -5.26 27.48 -5.16
C ASP A 350 -5.83 27.93 -6.52
N PRO A 351 -5.42 29.09 -7.05
CA PRO A 351 -6.00 29.64 -8.29
C PRO A 351 -5.76 28.76 -9.51
N ASP A 352 -4.75 27.90 -9.46
CA ASP A 352 -4.39 26.97 -10.54
C ASP A 352 -5.09 25.62 -10.41
N SER A 353 -5.73 25.32 -9.28
CA SER A 353 -6.47 24.07 -9.04
C SER A 353 -7.92 24.21 -9.48
N ARG A 354 -8.37 23.23 -10.30
CA ARG A 354 -9.79 23.07 -10.70
C ARG A 354 -10.37 21.74 -10.21
N THR A 355 -9.74 21.15 -9.21
CA THR A 355 -10.09 19.82 -8.71
C THR A 355 -11.33 19.87 -7.82
N SER A 356 -12.33 19.07 -8.15
CA SER A 356 -13.45 18.75 -7.23
C SER A 356 -13.08 17.57 -6.38
N PHE A 357 -13.28 17.66 -5.06
CA PHE A 357 -12.96 16.60 -4.10
C PHE A 357 -14.21 15.82 -3.68
N ILE A 358 -14.08 14.50 -3.58
CA ILE A 358 -15.11 13.60 -3.06
C ILE A 358 -14.49 12.76 -1.97
N PHE A 359 -15.09 12.78 -0.77
CA PHE A 359 -14.76 11.91 0.36
C PHE A 359 -15.92 10.92 0.54
N PRO A 360 -15.88 9.76 -0.10
CA PRO A 360 -17.02 8.86 -0.18
C PRO A 360 -17.28 8.15 1.14
N ASN A 361 -18.53 7.68 1.32
CA ASN A 361 -18.89 6.77 2.40
C ASN A 361 -18.82 5.32 1.93
N THR A 362 -18.48 4.41 2.85
CA THR A 362 -18.49 2.97 2.57
C THR A 362 -19.90 2.47 2.32
N GLY A 363 -20.12 1.79 1.22
CA GLY A 363 -21.40 1.19 0.83
C GLY A 363 -22.29 2.11 -0.01
N GLU A 364 -21.88 3.34 -0.31
CA GLU A 364 -22.65 4.30 -1.09
C GLU A 364 -22.06 4.46 -2.51
N PRO A 365 -22.79 4.05 -3.57
CA PRO A 365 -22.34 4.25 -4.94
C PRO A 365 -22.62 5.68 -5.41
N PHE A 366 -21.73 6.21 -6.26
CA PHE A 366 -21.93 7.50 -6.92
C PHE A 366 -21.33 7.51 -8.32
N GLU A 367 -21.78 8.45 -9.14
CA GLU A 367 -21.33 8.65 -10.52
C GLU A 367 -20.17 9.65 -10.57
N LEU A 368 -19.10 9.30 -11.35
CA LEU A 368 -17.90 10.11 -11.60
C LEU A 368 -17.91 10.78 -12.96
#